data_e9b207616ea464aa4eaf302c50b09af0
#
_entry.id   e9b207616ea464aa4eaf302c50b09af0
#
_cell.length_a   1.000
_cell.length_b   1.000
_cell.length_c   1.000
_cell.angle_alpha   90.00
_cell.angle_beta   90.00
_cell.angle_gamma   90.00
#
_symmetry.space_group_name_H-M   'P 1'
#
loop_
_entity.id
_entity.type
_entity.pdbx_description
1 polymer ?
#
loop_
_entity_poly.entity_id
_entity_poly.type
_entity_poly.pdbx_seq_one_letter_code
_entity_poly.pdbx_strand_id
1 'polypeptide(L)'
;ADMVFVTAGEGGGTGTGAAPVVAKIAKDIGALTIGVVTRPFSFEGKSRLKIAESGLGELEQHCDSLITIPNEKLLEVLGKNTSLLDAFREANDVLLGAVQGIAELIIRPGMINVDFADVRTVMSEMGAAMMGTGQASGENRAREAAERAINSPLLDDIDVSGAKGVLVNITAGMDLSLGEFAEVGDTIEEYASEDATVVVGTVIDPDLADTLKVTVVATGLGGAEARVPLAVVDRKPLETLGVTSPSYGETYDLPPGKRARVAQSGGAQQAAAPAESGAEEYFDIPAFLRRQAD
;
A
#
# COMPACT_ATOMS: atom_id res chain seq x y z
N ALA A 1 16.31 9.63 10.38
CA ALA A 1 15.10 8.97 10.90
C ALA A 1 15.19 7.49 10.57
N ASP A 2 14.86 6.65 11.53
CA ASP A 2 14.87 5.19 11.37
C ASP A 2 13.54 4.70 10.78
N MET A 3 12.46 5.48 10.98
CA MET A 3 11.13 5.23 10.47
C MET A 3 10.49 6.53 9.99
N VAL A 4 9.72 6.45 8.91
CA VAL A 4 8.96 7.57 8.34
C VAL A 4 7.55 7.10 8.02
N PHE A 5 6.55 7.82 8.56
CA PHE A 5 5.16 7.67 8.16
C PHE A 5 4.82 8.72 7.10
N VAL A 6 4.27 8.27 5.99
CA VAL A 6 3.76 9.14 4.92
C VAL A 6 2.25 9.03 4.93
N THR A 7 1.57 10.10 5.35
CA THR A 7 0.10 10.10 5.43
C THR A 7 -0.51 11.05 4.42
N ALA A 8 -1.54 10.58 3.71
CA ALA A 8 -2.24 11.39 2.73
C ALA A 8 -3.67 10.90 2.50
N GLY A 9 -4.54 11.82 2.06
CA GLY A 9 -5.79 11.46 1.40
C GLY A 9 -5.55 11.36 -0.11
N GLU A 10 -5.80 10.19 -0.67
CA GLU A 10 -5.61 9.91 -2.09
C GLU A 10 -6.77 10.42 -2.95
N GLY A 11 -6.52 10.61 -4.24
CA GLY A 11 -7.52 11.10 -5.21
C GLY A 11 -7.53 12.61 -5.41
N GLY A 12 -6.72 13.36 -4.64
CA GLY A 12 -6.46 14.78 -4.84
C GLY A 12 -5.20 15.03 -5.66
N GLY A 13 -4.74 16.28 -5.70
CA GLY A 13 -3.51 16.68 -6.39
C GLY A 13 -2.28 16.59 -5.48
N THR A 14 -2.34 17.22 -4.30
CA THR A 14 -1.17 17.36 -3.41
C THR A 14 -0.77 16.03 -2.76
N GLY A 15 -1.71 15.35 -2.09
CA GLY A 15 -1.44 14.08 -1.42
C GLY A 15 -0.96 13.02 -2.40
N THR A 16 -1.77 12.76 -3.43
CA THR A 16 -1.50 11.73 -4.44
C THR A 16 -0.17 11.93 -5.18
N GLY A 17 0.17 13.20 -5.50
CA GLY A 17 1.42 13.48 -6.22
C GLY A 17 2.66 13.59 -5.33
N ALA A 18 2.52 14.03 -4.07
CA ALA A 18 3.68 14.24 -3.20
C ALA A 18 4.04 13.01 -2.36
N ALA A 19 3.06 12.20 -1.96
CA ALA A 19 3.31 11.05 -1.09
C ALA A 19 4.33 10.06 -1.68
N PRO A 20 4.26 9.64 -2.97
CA PRO A 20 5.25 8.72 -3.55
C PRO A 20 6.65 9.31 -3.58
N VAL A 21 6.77 10.63 -3.82
CA VAL A 21 8.07 11.33 -3.87
C VAL A 21 8.72 11.33 -2.49
N VAL A 22 7.94 11.65 -1.44
CA VAL A 22 8.43 11.66 -0.05
C VAL A 22 8.79 10.24 0.39
N ALA A 23 7.96 9.26 0.08
CA ALA A 23 8.21 7.86 0.40
C ALA A 23 9.51 7.35 -0.25
N LYS A 24 9.71 7.68 -1.53
CA LYS A 24 10.96 7.34 -2.23
C LYS A 24 12.18 7.90 -1.53
N ILE A 25 12.17 9.19 -1.17
CA ILE A 25 13.27 9.84 -0.47
C ILE A 25 13.52 9.16 0.89
N ALA A 26 12.46 8.85 1.64
CA ALA A 26 12.55 8.16 2.91
C ALA A 26 13.19 6.77 2.77
N LYS A 27 12.79 6.02 1.75
CA LYS A 27 13.37 4.71 1.43
C LYS A 27 14.83 4.81 0.98
N ASP A 28 15.16 5.80 0.16
CA ASP A 28 16.53 6.03 -0.33
C ASP A 28 17.53 6.33 0.79
N ILE A 29 17.10 6.95 1.90
CA ILE A 29 17.93 7.19 3.09
C ILE A 29 17.95 5.99 4.07
N GLY A 30 17.27 4.87 3.73
CA GLY A 30 17.25 3.64 4.53
C GLY A 30 16.27 3.62 5.70
N ALA A 31 15.34 4.59 5.77
CA ALA A 31 14.28 4.59 6.78
C ALA A 31 13.21 3.55 6.46
N LEU A 32 12.68 2.87 7.48
CA LEU A 32 11.47 2.07 7.34
C LEU A 32 10.31 3.00 6.95
N THR A 33 9.76 2.82 5.75
CA THR A 33 8.79 3.75 5.16
C THR A 33 7.41 3.11 5.12
N ILE A 34 6.50 3.69 5.90
CA ILE A 34 5.12 3.21 6.02
C ILE A 34 4.18 4.27 5.44
N GLY A 35 3.44 3.89 4.40
CA GLY A 35 2.34 4.69 3.88
C GLY A 35 1.06 4.43 4.68
N VAL A 36 0.35 5.48 5.11
CA VAL A 36 -0.96 5.37 5.75
C VAL A 36 -1.89 6.35 5.04
N VAL A 37 -2.77 5.83 4.20
CA VAL A 37 -3.53 6.67 3.28
C VAL A 37 -5.00 6.30 3.24
N THR A 38 -5.86 7.29 2.94
CA THR A 38 -7.29 7.04 2.76
C THR A 38 -7.64 7.00 1.28
N ARG A 39 -8.56 6.09 0.92
CA ARG A 39 -9.25 6.11 -0.38
C ARG A 39 -10.48 7.00 -0.29
N PRO A 40 -10.76 7.81 -1.32
CA PRO A 40 -11.91 8.70 -1.31
C PRO A 40 -13.24 7.94 -1.21
N PHE A 41 -14.24 8.61 -0.68
CA PHE A 41 -15.61 8.11 -0.67
C PHE A 41 -16.15 7.99 -2.11
N SER A 42 -17.11 7.10 -2.35
CA SER A 42 -17.73 6.89 -3.66
C SER A 42 -18.47 8.15 -4.16
N PHE A 43 -19.05 8.92 -3.25
CA PHE A 43 -19.74 10.18 -3.58
C PHE A 43 -18.79 11.29 -4.05
N GLU A 44 -17.48 11.22 -3.80
CA GLU A 44 -16.50 12.17 -4.32
C GLU A 44 -16.27 12.04 -5.83
N GLY A 45 -16.71 10.93 -6.41
CA GLY A 45 -16.78 10.71 -7.85
C GLY A 45 -15.71 9.79 -8.41
N LYS A 46 -16.06 9.14 -9.51
CA LYS A 46 -15.24 8.10 -10.17
C LYS A 46 -13.86 8.61 -10.63
N SER A 47 -13.76 9.89 -10.96
CA SER A 47 -12.49 10.49 -11.38
C SER A 47 -11.48 10.50 -10.23
N ARG A 48 -11.94 10.86 -9.01
CA ARG A 48 -11.09 10.85 -7.81
C ARG A 48 -10.67 9.44 -7.42
N LEU A 49 -11.57 8.47 -7.48
CA LEU A 49 -11.26 7.06 -7.23
C LEU A 49 -10.16 6.57 -8.19
N LYS A 50 -10.28 6.87 -9.50
CA LYS A 50 -9.27 6.47 -10.48
C LYS A 50 -7.91 7.11 -10.24
N ILE A 51 -7.87 8.38 -9.83
CA ILE A 51 -6.63 9.08 -9.48
C ILE A 51 -6.03 8.45 -8.22
N ALA A 52 -6.86 8.13 -7.20
CA ALA A 52 -6.42 7.45 -5.99
C ALA A 52 -5.80 6.08 -6.28
N GLU A 53 -6.43 5.27 -7.12
CA GLU A 53 -5.91 3.95 -7.52
C GLU A 53 -4.54 4.05 -8.21
N SER A 54 -4.38 5.05 -9.09
CA SER A 54 -3.09 5.30 -9.74
C SER A 54 -2.01 5.73 -8.74
N GLY A 55 -2.37 6.62 -7.79
CA GLY A 55 -1.46 7.10 -6.76
C GLY A 55 -1.05 6.01 -5.76
N LEU A 56 -2.01 5.18 -5.35
CA LEU A 56 -1.75 4.02 -4.49
C LEU A 56 -0.75 3.06 -5.13
N GLY A 57 -0.92 2.72 -6.42
CA GLY A 57 0.01 1.85 -7.14
C GLY A 57 1.41 2.45 -7.30
N GLU A 58 1.55 3.78 -7.34
CA GLU A 58 2.84 4.46 -7.35
C GLU A 58 3.46 4.49 -5.94
N LEU A 59 2.66 4.80 -4.92
CA LEU A 59 3.11 4.87 -3.53
C LEU A 59 3.58 3.51 -3.01
N GLU A 60 2.88 2.41 -3.35
CA GLU A 60 3.21 1.05 -2.96
C GLU A 60 4.63 0.63 -3.37
N GLN A 61 5.13 1.11 -4.51
CA GLN A 61 6.48 0.81 -4.99
C GLN A 61 7.57 1.45 -4.12
N HIS A 62 7.21 2.46 -3.34
CA HIS A 62 8.14 3.26 -2.54
C HIS A 62 7.96 3.10 -1.03
N CYS A 63 6.98 2.34 -0.59
CA CYS A 63 6.78 1.98 0.82
C CYS A 63 7.27 0.56 1.11
N ASP A 64 7.64 0.30 2.35
CA ASP A 64 7.88 -1.05 2.85
C ASP A 64 6.55 -1.71 3.22
N SER A 65 5.62 -0.91 3.77
CA SER A 65 4.24 -1.30 4.03
C SER A 65 3.28 -0.16 3.68
N LEU A 66 2.13 -0.47 3.08
CA LEU A 66 1.10 0.50 2.71
C LEU A 66 -0.23 0.15 3.35
N ILE A 67 -0.61 0.90 4.38
CA ILE A 67 -1.90 0.79 5.04
C ILE A 67 -2.90 1.65 4.29
N THR A 68 -3.89 1.01 3.69
CA THR A 68 -4.95 1.69 2.94
C THR A 68 -6.26 1.65 3.71
N ILE A 69 -6.85 2.81 3.98
CA ILE A 69 -8.12 2.97 4.69
C ILE A 69 -9.21 3.33 3.68
N PRO A 70 -10.12 2.40 3.34
CA PRO A 70 -11.24 2.70 2.46
C PRO A 70 -12.30 3.50 3.21
N ASN A 71 -12.44 4.81 2.89
CA ASN A 71 -13.43 5.68 3.54
C ASN A 71 -14.87 5.16 3.41
N GLU A 72 -15.18 4.41 2.35
CA GLU A 72 -16.50 3.80 2.16
C GLU A 72 -16.90 2.88 3.32
N LYS A 73 -15.93 2.12 3.85
CA LYS A 73 -16.14 1.22 4.99
C LYS A 73 -16.44 1.97 6.30
N LEU A 74 -15.98 3.21 6.42
CA LEU A 74 -16.31 4.05 7.58
C LEU A 74 -17.80 4.42 7.61
N LEU A 75 -18.45 4.54 6.44
CA LEU A 75 -19.89 4.83 6.37
C LEU A 75 -20.74 3.67 6.89
N GLU A 76 -20.23 2.44 6.84
CA GLU A 76 -20.93 1.27 7.40
C GLU A 76 -21.01 1.37 8.93
N VAL A 77 -19.96 1.90 9.57
CA VAL A 77 -19.91 2.12 11.03
C VAL A 77 -20.72 3.33 11.45
N LEU A 78 -20.57 4.44 10.71
CA LEU A 78 -21.16 5.73 11.08
C LEU A 78 -22.67 5.80 10.81
N GLY A 79 -23.15 5.01 9.85
CA GLY A 79 -24.57 5.01 9.46
C GLY A 79 -24.95 6.15 8.51
N LYS A 80 -26.09 5.97 7.84
CA LYS A 80 -26.57 6.83 6.72
C LYS A 80 -26.95 8.26 7.10
N ASN A 81 -27.10 8.56 8.39
CA ASN A 81 -27.49 9.89 8.88
C ASN A 81 -26.30 10.76 9.32
N THR A 82 -25.08 10.28 9.17
CA THR A 82 -23.86 11.00 9.54
C THR A 82 -23.66 12.20 8.60
N SER A 83 -23.29 13.34 9.17
CA SER A 83 -22.99 14.52 8.35
C SER A 83 -21.69 14.29 7.56
N LEU A 84 -21.58 14.97 6.41
CA LEU A 84 -20.36 14.90 5.59
C LEU A 84 -19.11 15.34 6.37
N LEU A 85 -19.24 16.35 7.23
CA LEU A 85 -18.16 16.85 8.06
C LEU A 85 -17.69 15.80 9.07
N ASP A 86 -18.63 15.08 9.69
CA ASP A 86 -18.32 14.03 10.66
C ASP A 86 -17.70 12.82 9.98
N ALA A 87 -18.13 12.47 8.76
CA ALA A 87 -17.50 11.41 7.98
C ALA A 87 -16.01 11.70 7.68
N PHE A 88 -15.67 12.94 7.31
CA PHE A 88 -14.28 13.32 7.11
C PHE A 88 -13.49 13.43 8.42
N ARG A 89 -14.11 13.81 9.52
CA ARG A 89 -13.45 13.78 10.84
C ARG A 89 -13.10 12.36 11.23
N GLU A 90 -14.03 11.43 11.08
CA GLU A 90 -13.78 10.02 11.37
C GLU A 90 -12.66 9.44 10.51
N ALA A 91 -12.62 9.77 9.21
CA ALA A 91 -11.51 9.37 8.35
C ALA A 91 -10.15 9.91 8.85
N ASN A 92 -10.11 11.14 9.35
CA ASN A 92 -8.90 11.70 9.95
C ASN A 92 -8.55 11.04 11.29
N ASP A 93 -9.55 10.72 12.12
CA ASP A 93 -9.34 10.08 13.41
C ASP A 93 -8.83 8.65 13.25
N VAL A 94 -9.29 7.93 12.22
CA VAL A 94 -8.77 6.61 11.85
C VAL A 94 -7.32 6.71 11.37
N LEU A 95 -6.98 7.68 10.50
CA LEU A 95 -5.58 7.93 10.09
C LEU A 95 -4.68 8.25 11.28
N LEU A 96 -5.15 9.12 12.18
CA LEU A 96 -4.44 9.46 13.41
C LEU A 96 -4.23 8.21 14.27
N GLY A 97 -5.28 7.43 14.49
CA GLY A 97 -5.22 6.21 15.28
C GLY A 97 -4.26 5.16 14.71
N ALA A 98 -4.17 5.05 13.37
CA ALA A 98 -3.24 4.16 12.71
C ALA A 98 -1.77 4.55 12.99
N VAL A 99 -1.43 5.81 12.72
CA VAL A 99 -0.07 6.31 12.93
C VAL A 99 0.30 6.31 14.41
N GLN A 100 -0.61 6.78 15.25
CA GLN A 100 -0.40 6.88 16.70
C GLN A 100 -0.24 5.48 17.32
N GLY A 101 -1.08 4.52 16.96
CA GLY A 101 -1.02 3.16 17.48
C GLY A 101 0.32 2.47 17.23
N ILE A 102 0.91 2.66 16.06
CA ILE A 102 2.22 2.09 15.73
C ILE A 102 3.35 2.89 16.39
N ALA A 103 3.28 4.23 16.34
CA ALA A 103 4.31 5.09 16.89
C ALA A 103 4.42 4.96 18.42
N GLU A 104 3.30 4.87 19.12
CA GLU A 104 3.27 4.74 20.57
C GLU A 104 3.88 3.45 21.08
N LEU A 105 3.72 2.33 20.37
CA LEU A 105 4.39 1.06 20.71
C LEU A 105 5.91 1.19 20.82
N ILE A 106 6.49 2.10 20.03
CA ILE A 106 7.94 2.30 19.97
C ILE A 106 8.39 3.40 20.92
N ILE A 107 7.61 4.49 21.04
CA ILE A 107 8.02 5.72 21.74
C ILE A 107 7.57 5.72 23.20
N ARG A 108 6.38 5.19 23.50
CA ARG A 108 5.83 5.20 24.86
C ARG A 108 6.23 3.94 25.62
N PRO A 109 6.76 4.07 26.83
CA PRO A 109 7.00 2.92 27.68
C PRO A 109 5.67 2.32 28.11
N GLY A 110 5.45 1.07 27.73
CA GLY A 110 4.34 0.23 28.18
C GLY A 110 4.80 -0.77 29.24
N MET A 111 3.90 -1.68 29.63
CA MET A 111 4.26 -2.82 30.48
C MET A 111 5.04 -3.87 29.67
N ILE A 112 4.71 -4.02 28.40
CA ILE A 112 5.42 -4.87 27.44
C ILE A 112 5.79 -3.99 26.25
N ASN A 113 7.08 -3.72 26.12
CA ASN A 113 7.61 -2.89 25.05
C ASN A 113 7.93 -3.76 23.82
N VAL A 114 7.60 -3.23 22.65
CA VAL A 114 7.98 -3.82 21.38
C VAL A 114 9.28 -3.16 20.92
N ASP A 115 10.28 -3.97 20.56
CA ASP A 115 11.51 -3.44 19.98
C ASP A 115 11.26 -2.95 18.54
N PHE A 116 11.97 -1.89 18.16
CA PHE A 116 11.91 -1.37 16.79
C PHE A 116 12.27 -2.45 15.75
N ALA A 117 13.15 -3.39 16.11
CA ALA A 117 13.51 -4.50 15.22
C ALA A 117 12.32 -5.42 14.92
N ASP A 118 11.47 -5.68 15.93
CA ASP A 118 10.26 -6.50 15.75
C ASP A 118 9.22 -5.77 14.89
N VAL A 119 9.00 -4.47 15.15
CA VAL A 119 8.13 -3.64 14.31
C VAL A 119 8.65 -3.62 12.88
N ARG A 120 9.94 -3.46 12.68
CA ARG A 120 10.57 -3.49 11.36
C ARG A 120 10.33 -4.82 10.66
N THR A 121 10.47 -5.94 11.36
CA THR A 121 10.26 -7.29 10.79
C THR A 121 8.83 -7.43 10.28
N VAL A 122 7.83 -7.12 11.11
CA VAL A 122 6.41 -7.21 10.73
C VAL A 122 6.06 -6.24 9.60
N MET A 123 6.55 -4.98 9.67
CA MET A 123 6.22 -3.95 8.69
C MET A 123 7.03 -4.04 7.39
N SER A 124 8.09 -4.82 7.35
CA SER A 124 8.87 -5.08 6.13
C SER A 124 8.30 -6.23 5.29
N GLU A 125 7.29 -6.94 5.78
CA GLU A 125 6.53 -7.89 4.97
C GLU A 125 5.81 -7.14 3.85
N MET A 126 6.39 -7.22 2.64
CA MET A 126 5.90 -6.48 1.48
C MET A 126 4.47 -6.85 1.11
N GLY A 127 3.67 -5.86 0.82
CA GLY A 127 2.30 -6.01 0.36
C GLY A 127 1.35 -5.00 0.98
N ALA A 128 0.07 -5.18 0.68
CA ALA A 128 -0.97 -4.40 1.31
C ALA A 128 -1.02 -4.70 2.80
N ALA A 129 -1.22 -3.66 3.58
CA ALA A 129 -1.48 -3.76 5.01
C ALA A 129 -2.83 -3.13 5.33
N MET A 130 -3.50 -3.71 6.29
CA MET A 130 -4.79 -3.22 6.76
C MET A 130 -4.79 -3.13 8.27
N MET A 131 -5.71 -2.33 8.80
CA MET A 131 -5.84 -2.17 10.24
C MET A 131 -7.29 -2.28 10.70
N GLY A 132 -7.44 -2.76 11.92
CA GLY A 132 -8.70 -2.71 12.63
C GLY A 132 -8.50 -2.17 14.03
N THR A 133 -9.52 -1.50 14.56
CA THR A 133 -9.50 -0.99 15.93
C THR A 133 -10.80 -1.39 16.63
N GLY A 134 -10.65 -1.89 17.85
CA GLY A 134 -11.77 -2.21 18.72
C GLY A 134 -11.58 -1.59 20.11
N GLN A 135 -12.66 -1.19 20.74
CA GLN A 135 -12.67 -0.64 22.07
C GLN A 135 -13.81 -1.24 22.88
N ALA A 136 -13.53 -1.62 24.12
CA ALA A 136 -14.53 -2.14 25.03
C ALA A 136 -14.25 -1.74 26.47
N SER A 137 -15.25 -1.87 27.33
CA SER A 137 -15.18 -1.60 28.78
C SER A 137 -15.96 -2.67 29.54
N GLY A 138 -15.60 -2.88 30.83
CA GLY A 138 -16.23 -3.87 31.69
C GLY A 138 -15.43 -5.16 31.80
N GLU A 139 -16.03 -6.20 32.38
CA GLU A 139 -15.33 -7.44 32.75
C GLU A 139 -14.75 -8.22 31.58
N ASN A 140 -15.38 -8.18 30.39
CA ASN A 140 -14.95 -8.91 29.19
C ASN A 140 -14.28 -7.99 28.15
N ARG A 141 -13.81 -6.80 28.58
CA ARG A 141 -13.31 -5.76 27.66
C ARG A 141 -12.16 -6.23 26.78
N ALA A 142 -11.31 -7.13 27.27
CA ALA A 142 -10.17 -7.66 26.52
C ALA A 142 -10.62 -8.42 25.27
N ARG A 143 -11.46 -9.41 25.45
CA ARG A 143 -12.00 -10.24 24.36
C ARG A 143 -12.87 -9.41 23.42
N GLU A 144 -13.81 -8.62 23.96
CA GLU A 144 -14.69 -7.80 23.14
C GLU A 144 -13.92 -6.77 22.29
N ALA A 145 -12.87 -6.15 22.84
CA ALA A 145 -12.04 -5.21 22.09
C ALA A 145 -11.24 -5.91 20.98
N ALA A 146 -10.67 -7.09 21.26
CA ALA A 146 -9.95 -7.89 20.27
C ALA A 146 -10.89 -8.35 19.16
N GLU A 147 -12.05 -8.92 19.48
CA GLU A 147 -13.06 -9.35 18.50
C GLU A 147 -13.53 -8.17 17.64
N ARG A 148 -13.78 -6.99 18.22
CA ARG A 148 -14.16 -5.78 17.46
C ARG A 148 -13.03 -5.28 16.58
N ALA A 149 -11.78 -5.41 16.99
CA ALA A 149 -10.64 -5.02 16.18
C ALA A 149 -10.50 -5.91 14.93
N ILE A 150 -10.63 -7.23 15.11
CA ILE A 150 -10.52 -8.21 14.03
C ILE A 150 -11.73 -8.12 13.08
N ASN A 151 -12.93 -7.98 13.63
CA ASN A 151 -14.18 -7.82 12.87
C ASN A 151 -14.45 -6.36 12.47
N SER A 152 -13.42 -5.51 12.46
CA SER A 152 -13.55 -4.13 11.98
C SER A 152 -13.94 -4.12 10.51
N PRO A 153 -14.92 -3.29 10.08
CA PRO A 153 -15.28 -3.15 8.66
C PRO A 153 -14.09 -2.79 7.76
N LEU A 154 -13.05 -2.20 8.34
CA LEU A 154 -11.81 -1.89 7.61
C LEU A 154 -11.00 -3.15 7.22
N LEU A 155 -11.27 -4.29 7.87
CA LEU A 155 -10.65 -5.59 7.60
C LEU A 155 -11.59 -6.55 6.85
N ASP A 156 -12.88 -6.20 6.67
CA ASP A 156 -13.97 -7.11 6.26
C ASP A 156 -13.77 -7.76 4.87
N ASP A 157 -13.07 -7.10 3.95
CA ASP A 157 -12.81 -7.62 2.60
C ASP A 157 -11.54 -8.48 2.51
N ILE A 158 -10.86 -8.74 3.64
CA ILE A 158 -9.54 -9.37 3.65
C ILE A 158 -9.50 -10.51 4.64
N ASP A 159 -9.00 -11.62 4.15
CA ASP A 159 -8.71 -12.78 4.99
C ASP A 159 -7.43 -12.51 5.81
N VAL A 160 -7.62 -12.17 7.09
CA VAL A 160 -6.51 -11.94 8.03
C VAL A 160 -5.66 -13.22 8.20
N SER A 161 -6.25 -14.39 7.93
CA SER A 161 -5.53 -15.67 7.96
C SER A 161 -4.44 -15.76 6.86
N GLY A 162 -4.46 -14.86 5.89
CA GLY A 162 -3.42 -14.73 4.87
C GLY A 162 -2.30 -13.73 5.24
N ALA A 163 -2.39 -13.06 6.38
CA ALA A 163 -1.37 -12.11 6.83
C ALA A 163 -0.07 -12.83 7.20
N LYS A 164 1.06 -12.26 6.81
CA LYS A 164 2.38 -12.77 7.18
C LYS A 164 2.89 -12.15 8.47
N GLY A 165 2.43 -10.95 8.78
CA GLY A 165 2.74 -10.26 10.01
C GLY A 165 1.51 -9.62 10.62
N VAL A 166 1.43 -9.66 11.95
CA VAL A 166 0.36 -9.02 12.71
C VAL A 166 0.97 -8.23 13.86
N LEU A 167 0.74 -6.93 13.86
CA LEU A 167 1.15 -6.05 14.94
C LEU A 167 -0.08 -5.67 15.77
N VAL A 168 -0.01 -5.91 17.07
CA VAL A 168 -1.10 -5.66 18.01
C VAL A 168 -0.68 -4.62 19.02
N ASN A 169 -1.44 -3.54 19.11
CA ASN A 169 -1.31 -2.53 20.14
C ASN A 169 -2.48 -2.60 21.12
N ILE A 170 -2.19 -2.85 22.37
CA ILE A 170 -3.17 -2.82 23.47
C ILE A 170 -2.97 -1.53 24.24
N THR A 171 -3.92 -0.59 24.15
CA THR A 171 -3.91 0.64 24.93
C THR A 171 -4.95 0.53 26.05
N ALA A 172 -4.52 0.66 27.29
CA ALA A 172 -5.39 0.57 28.46
C ALA A 172 -4.91 1.46 29.61
N GLY A 173 -5.72 1.62 30.63
CA GLY A 173 -5.34 2.31 31.87
C GLY A 173 -4.33 1.52 32.70
N MET A 174 -4.03 2.05 33.89
CA MET A 174 -3.14 1.41 34.87
C MET A 174 -3.71 0.11 35.44
N ASP A 175 -4.95 -0.20 35.15
CA ASP A 175 -5.74 -1.34 35.60
C ASP A 175 -5.63 -2.57 34.73
N LEU A 176 -4.84 -2.51 33.62
CA LEU A 176 -4.60 -3.63 32.71
C LEU A 176 -3.99 -4.82 33.47
N SER A 177 -4.69 -5.95 33.44
CA SER A 177 -4.22 -7.19 34.07
C SER A 177 -3.45 -8.08 33.07
N LEU A 178 -2.59 -8.96 33.60
CA LEU A 178 -1.88 -9.95 32.80
C LEU A 178 -2.85 -10.93 32.10
N GLY A 179 -3.99 -11.22 32.73
CA GLY A 179 -5.02 -12.10 32.15
C GLY A 179 -5.66 -11.46 30.91
N GLU A 180 -5.99 -10.17 30.97
CA GLU A 180 -6.53 -9.42 29.84
C GLU A 180 -5.53 -9.34 28.68
N PHE A 181 -4.25 -9.12 28.98
CA PHE A 181 -3.20 -9.13 27.97
C PHE A 181 -3.12 -10.49 27.26
N ALA A 182 -3.10 -11.59 28.01
CA ALA A 182 -3.06 -12.94 27.45
C ALA A 182 -4.33 -13.22 26.62
N GLU A 183 -5.51 -12.84 27.10
CA GLU A 183 -6.79 -13.05 26.40
C GLU A 183 -6.85 -12.32 25.05
N VAL A 184 -6.30 -11.10 24.97
CA VAL A 184 -6.19 -10.38 23.69
C VAL A 184 -5.25 -11.14 22.74
N GLY A 185 -4.08 -11.57 23.22
CA GLY A 185 -3.11 -12.33 22.43
C GLY A 185 -3.72 -13.61 21.86
N ASP A 186 -4.29 -14.45 22.73
CA ASP A 186 -4.92 -15.72 22.37
C ASP A 186 -6.05 -15.51 21.34
N THR A 187 -6.89 -14.48 21.56
CA THR A 187 -7.99 -14.16 20.63
C THR A 187 -7.45 -13.78 19.25
N ILE A 188 -6.35 -13.05 19.15
CA ILE A 188 -5.78 -12.63 17.85
C ILE A 188 -5.06 -13.79 17.17
N GLU A 189 -4.35 -14.64 17.93
CA GLU A 189 -3.68 -15.82 17.40
C GLU A 189 -4.68 -16.82 16.76
N GLU A 190 -5.91 -16.92 17.28
CA GLU A 190 -6.96 -17.76 16.67
C GLU A 190 -7.31 -17.34 15.23
N TYR A 191 -7.11 -16.08 14.88
CA TYR A 191 -7.41 -15.53 13.54
C TYR A 191 -6.17 -15.36 12.66
N ALA A 192 -4.96 -15.41 13.24
CA ALA A 192 -3.72 -15.30 12.50
C ALA A 192 -3.34 -16.64 11.83
N SER A 193 -2.53 -16.59 10.78
CA SER A 193 -1.93 -17.79 10.20
C SER A 193 -0.93 -18.43 11.17
N GLU A 194 -0.79 -19.76 11.14
CA GLU A 194 0.24 -20.47 11.90
C GLU A 194 1.68 -20.00 11.56
N ASP A 195 1.87 -19.48 10.33
CA ASP A 195 3.16 -18.97 9.86
C ASP A 195 3.32 -17.44 10.08
N ALA A 196 2.31 -16.76 10.64
CA ALA A 196 2.35 -15.32 10.84
C ALA A 196 3.26 -14.93 12.01
N THR A 197 4.05 -13.87 11.82
CA THR A 197 4.78 -13.24 12.93
C THR A 197 3.84 -12.32 13.69
N VAL A 198 3.44 -12.69 14.90
CA VAL A 198 2.57 -11.88 15.76
C VAL A 198 3.41 -11.14 16.80
N VAL A 199 3.29 -9.82 16.83
CA VAL A 199 3.96 -8.95 17.79
C VAL A 199 2.91 -8.18 18.58
N VAL A 200 2.90 -8.37 19.90
CA VAL A 200 1.93 -7.75 20.83
C VAL A 200 2.64 -6.81 21.77
N GLY A 201 2.21 -5.57 21.82
CA GLY A 201 2.72 -4.57 22.75
C GLY A 201 1.63 -3.83 23.50
N THR A 202 2.02 -3.17 24.58
CA THR A 202 1.09 -2.42 25.42
C THR A 202 1.49 -0.95 25.54
N VAL A 203 0.49 -0.09 25.56
CA VAL A 203 0.63 1.34 25.86
C VAL A 203 -0.27 1.69 27.04
N ILE A 204 0.27 2.34 28.06
CA ILE A 204 -0.51 2.80 29.19
C ILE A 204 -0.99 4.23 28.94
N ASP A 205 -2.29 4.41 28.93
CA ASP A 205 -2.95 5.70 28.87
C ASP A 205 -3.82 5.92 30.12
N PRO A 206 -3.39 6.81 31.04
CA PRO A 206 -4.13 7.05 32.28
C PRO A 206 -5.55 7.58 32.07
N ASP A 207 -5.84 8.15 30.90
CA ASP A 207 -7.16 8.70 30.57
C ASP A 207 -8.17 7.62 30.19
N LEU A 208 -7.73 6.39 29.92
CA LEU A 208 -8.54 5.24 29.57
C LEU A 208 -8.90 4.38 30.79
N ALA A 209 -9.47 4.99 31.84
CA ALA A 209 -9.97 4.22 32.97
C ALA A 209 -11.09 3.25 32.53
N ASP A 210 -11.04 2.01 33.00
CA ASP A 210 -12.01 0.93 32.70
C ASP A 210 -12.20 0.59 31.22
N THR A 211 -11.42 1.17 30.33
CA THR A 211 -11.55 0.98 28.89
C THR A 211 -10.27 0.37 28.32
N LEU A 212 -10.44 -0.61 27.43
CA LEU A 212 -9.35 -1.24 26.68
C LEU A 212 -9.58 -1.03 25.20
N LYS A 213 -8.52 -0.55 24.52
CA LYS A 213 -8.50 -0.35 23.06
C LYS A 213 -7.47 -1.28 22.45
N VAL A 214 -7.87 -2.04 21.45
CA VAL A 214 -6.98 -2.90 20.66
C VAL A 214 -6.90 -2.35 19.25
N THR A 215 -5.69 -2.19 18.76
CA THR A 215 -5.43 -1.85 17.36
C THR A 215 -4.61 -2.99 16.75
N VAL A 216 -5.12 -3.59 15.68
CA VAL A 216 -4.48 -4.67 14.95
C VAL A 216 -4.07 -4.15 13.58
N VAL A 217 -2.83 -4.38 13.21
CA VAL A 217 -2.32 -4.10 11.86
C VAL A 217 -1.84 -5.41 11.26
N ALA A 218 -2.51 -5.85 10.20
CA ALA A 218 -2.14 -7.05 9.44
C ALA A 218 -1.33 -6.63 8.20
N THR A 219 -0.19 -7.27 7.97
CA THR A 219 0.74 -6.95 6.87
C THR A 219 0.99 -8.17 5.99
N GLY A 220 1.54 -7.94 4.79
CA GLY A 220 1.79 -9.03 3.84
C GLY A 220 0.52 -9.61 3.21
N LEU A 221 -0.57 -8.84 3.23
CA LEU A 221 -1.84 -9.22 2.63
C LEU A 221 -1.75 -9.16 1.11
N GLY A 222 -2.24 -10.18 0.40
CA GLY A 222 -2.22 -10.22 -1.07
C GLY A 222 -1.00 -10.90 -1.70
N GLY A 223 -0.08 -11.45 -0.92
CA GLY A 223 1.10 -12.17 -1.42
C GLY A 223 0.83 -13.55 -2.03
N ALA A 224 -0.41 -14.02 -2.05
CA ALA A 224 -0.77 -15.34 -2.56
C ALA A 224 -1.40 -15.32 -3.96
N GLU A 225 -1.62 -14.17 -4.58
CA GLU A 225 -2.14 -14.15 -5.94
C GLU A 225 -1.07 -13.89 -6.99
N ALA A 226 -1.07 -14.83 -7.92
CA ALA A 226 -0.39 -14.82 -9.21
C ALA A 226 1.11 -15.13 -9.21
N ARG A 227 1.53 -16.23 -8.60
CA ARG A 227 2.27 -17.15 -9.47
C ARG A 227 1.26 -17.74 -10.46
N VAL A 228 0.88 -16.95 -11.48
CA VAL A 228 0.38 -17.54 -12.72
C VAL A 228 1.44 -18.58 -13.06
N PRO A 229 1.15 -19.89 -13.03
CA PRO A 229 2.12 -20.83 -13.53
C PRO A 229 2.40 -20.34 -14.93
N LEU A 230 3.65 -19.97 -15.21
CA LEU A 230 4.10 -19.78 -16.57
C LEU A 230 3.71 -21.06 -17.27
N ALA A 231 2.53 -21.05 -17.92
CA ALA A 231 2.16 -22.09 -18.83
C ALA A 231 3.33 -22.11 -19.81
N VAL A 232 4.17 -23.12 -19.67
CA VAL A 232 5.12 -23.45 -20.72
C VAL A 232 4.22 -23.67 -21.92
N VAL A 233 4.09 -22.62 -22.73
CA VAL A 233 3.50 -22.74 -24.05
C VAL A 233 4.47 -23.70 -24.73
N ASP A 234 4.11 -24.99 -24.75
CA ASP A 234 4.72 -25.93 -25.64
C ASP A 234 4.60 -25.29 -27.03
N ARG A 235 5.66 -24.63 -27.42
CA ARG A 235 5.82 -24.20 -28.81
C ARG A 235 5.87 -25.50 -29.61
N LYS A 236 4.72 -25.99 -30.07
CA LYS A 236 4.72 -26.90 -31.18
C LYS A 236 5.68 -26.32 -32.23
N PRO A 237 6.64 -27.11 -32.70
CA PRO A 237 7.50 -26.66 -33.79
C PRO A 237 6.61 -26.13 -34.90
N LEU A 238 6.91 -24.92 -35.34
CA LEU A 238 6.25 -24.31 -36.51
C LEU A 238 6.78 -25.05 -37.76
N GLU A 239 6.31 -26.28 -37.93
CA GLU A 239 6.46 -26.98 -39.22
C GLU A 239 5.45 -26.37 -40.18
N THR A 240 6.01 -25.97 -41.32
CA THR A 240 5.30 -25.57 -42.57
C THR A 240 4.78 -24.14 -42.65
N LEU A 241 5.68 -23.20 -42.71
CA LEU A 241 5.65 -22.20 -43.77
C LEU A 241 7.08 -22.08 -44.28
N GLY A 242 7.32 -22.52 -45.51
CA GLY A 242 8.63 -22.66 -46.15
C GLY A 242 9.39 -21.32 -46.33
N VAL A 243 9.82 -20.76 -45.23
CA VAL A 243 10.79 -19.66 -45.18
C VAL A 243 12.06 -20.28 -44.64
N THR A 244 12.89 -20.77 -45.51
CA THR A 244 14.27 -21.12 -45.20
C THR A 244 14.99 -19.85 -44.81
N SER A 245 15.19 -19.66 -43.49
CA SER A 245 16.13 -18.67 -42.99
C SER A 245 17.53 -19.09 -43.49
N PRO A 246 18.30 -18.23 -44.15
CA PRO A 246 19.65 -18.56 -44.54
C PRO A 246 20.47 -18.84 -43.29
N SER A 247 21.21 -19.97 -43.30
CA SER A 247 22.05 -20.35 -42.17
C SER A 247 23.10 -19.27 -41.90
N TYR A 248 23.43 -19.05 -40.63
CA TYR A 248 24.32 -17.99 -40.16
C TYR A 248 25.73 -18.00 -40.83
N GLY A 249 26.13 -19.11 -41.44
CA GLY A 249 27.38 -19.27 -42.17
C GLY A 249 27.41 -18.66 -43.57
N GLU A 250 26.29 -18.65 -44.27
CA GLU A 250 26.29 -18.23 -45.69
C GLU A 250 26.33 -16.70 -45.86
N THR A 251 25.98 -15.93 -44.83
CA THR A 251 25.93 -14.47 -44.91
C THR A 251 27.29 -13.79 -44.65
N TYR A 252 28.27 -14.47 -44.03
CA TYR A 252 29.58 -13.92 -43.73
C TYR A 252 30.60 -14.10 -44.83
N ASP A 253 30.40 -15.06 -45.74
CA ASP A 253 31.35 -15.33 -46.86
C ASP A 253 31.07 -14.47 -48.10
N LEU A 254 30.06 -13.60 -48.08
CA LEU A 254 29.78 -12.69 -49.17
C LEU A 254 30.57 -11.39 -49.08
N PRO A 255 31.15 -10.88 -50.21
CA PRO A 255 31.82 -9.60 -50.25
C PRO A 255 30.93 -8.45 -49.78
N PRO A 256 31.49 -7.40 -49.14
CA PRO A 256 30.70 -6.33 -48.45
C PRO A 256 29.64 -5.65 -49.32
N GLY A 257 29.86 -5.55 -50.63
CA GLY A 257 28.90 -4.96 -51.57
C GLY A 257 27.66 -5.81 -51.90
N LYS A 258 27.68 -7.11 -51.58
CA LYS A 258 26.51 -8.00 -51.76
C LYS A 258 25.69 -8.17 -50.50
N ARG A 259 26.25 -7.91 -49.33
CA ARG A 259 25.52 -7.98 -48.03
C ARG A 259 24.43 -6.91 -47.93
N ALA A 260 24.66 -5.71 -48.49
CA ALA A 260 23.70 -4.62 -48.45
C ALA A 260 22.44 -4.87 -49.35
N ARG A 261 22.56 -5.72 -50.38
CA ARG A 261 21.44 -6.03 -51.29
C ARG A 261 20.49 -7.09 -50.73
N VAL A 262 20.97 -8.01 -49.89
CA VAL A 262 20.12 -9.05 -49.29
C VAL A 262 19.31 -8.47 -48.14
N ALA A 263 19.81 -7.45 -47.43
CA ALA A 263 19.09 -6.76 -46.36
C ALA A 263 17.95 -5.84 -46.85
N GLN A 264 17.97 -5.44 -48.12
CA GLN A 264 16.96 -4.55 -48.71
C GLN A 264 15.81 -5.27 -49.43
N SER A 265 15.87 -6.58 -49.58
CA SER A 265 14.79 -7.35 -50.27
C SER A 265 13.76 -7.96 -49.36
N GLY A 266 13.83 -7.74 -48.04
CA GLY A 266 12.87 -8.21 -47.07
C GLY A 266 12.06 -7.06 -46.47
N GLY A 267 11.00 -6.61 -47.12
CA GLY A 267 9.96 -5.80 -46.56
C GLY A 267 10.04 -4.30 -46.79
N ALA A 268 9.61 -3.85 -47.92
CA ALA A 268 9.27 -2.45 -48.15
C ALA A 268 7.79 -2.33 -48.51
N GLN A 269 7.02 -1.87 -47.54
CA GLN A 269 5.77 -1.17 -47.85
C GLN A 269 5.97 0.28 -47.39
N GLN A 270 6.02 1.15 -48.42
CA GLN A 270 6.18 2.59 -48.30
C GLN A 270 5.03 3.21 -47.54
N ALA A 271 5.34 3.99 -46.51
CA ALA A 271 4.51 5.10 -46.07
C ALA A 271 5.30 6.38 -46.32
N ALA A 272 4.68 7.31 -47.02
CA ALA A 272 5.22 8.57 -47.49
C ALA A 272 5.64 9.48 -46.34
N ALA A 273 6.76 10.17 -46.51
CA ALA A 273 7.23 11.24 -45.64
C ALA A 273 6.39 12.50 -45.86
N PRO A 274 6.07 13.26 -44.79
CA PRO A 274 5.78 14.68 -44.91
C PRO A 274 7.05 15.52 -44.64
N ALA A 275 7.09 16.61 -45.37
CA ALA A 275 8.17 17.58 -45.49
C ALA A 275 8.57 18.25 -44.17
N GLU A 276 9.84 18.61 -44.08
CA GLU A 276 10.42 19.51 -43.10
C GLU A 276 9.72 20.88 -43.14
N SER A 277 9.27 21.31 -41.94
CA SER A 277 9.13 22.75 -41.63
C SER A 277 9.69 22.97 -40.26
N GLY A 278 10.80 23.71 -40.18
CA GLY A 278 11.39 24.19 -38.96
C GLY A 278 10.38 25.06 -38.21
N ALA A 279 10.20 24.73 -36.93
CA ALA A 279 9.56 25.61 -35.97
C ALA A 279 10.39 25.53 -34.69
N GLU A 280 10.88 26.70 -34.30
CA GLU A 280 11.59 26.95 -33.04
C GLU A 280 10.75 26.49 -31.85
N GLU A 281 11.38 25.80 -30.91
CA GLU A 281 10.78 25.44 -29.63
C GLU A 281 10.51 26.73 -28.81
N TYR A 282 9.28 27.22 -28.86
CA TYR A 282 8.79 28.20 -27.89
C TYR A 282 8.41 27.42 -26.60
N PHE A 283 9.16 27.69 -25.55
CA PHE A 283 8.75 27.32 -24.18
C PHE A 283 7.43 27.99 -23.85
N ASP A 284 6.37 27.17 -23.64
CA ASP A 284 5.04 27.65 -23.30
C ASP A 284 5.04 28.10 -21.82
N ILE A 285 5.26 29.38 -21.60
CA ILE A 285 5.26 29.99 -20.25
C ILE A 285 3.78 30.09 -19.80
N PRO A 286 3.41 29.45 -18.67
CA PRO A 286 2.06 29.52 -18.13
C PRO A 286 1.54 30.95 -17.98
N ALA A 287 0.27 31.17 -18.30
CA ALA A 287 -0.35 32.51 -18.40
C ALA A 287 -0.26 33.39 -17.13
N PHE A 288 -0.06 32.78 -15.95
CA PHE A 288 0.08 33.49 -14.68
C PHE A 288 1.47 34.14 -14.50
N LEU A 289 2.49 33.72 -15.24
CA LEU A 289 3.83 34.31 -15.19
C LEU A 289 3.99 35.49 -16.19
N ARG A 290 3.03 35.69 -17.10
CA ARG A 290 3.09 36.80 -18.07
C ARG A 290 2.72 38.15 -17.50
N ARG A 291 2.20 38.26 -16.27
CA ARG A 291 1.73 39.50 -15.64
C ARG A 291 2.73 40.19 -14.73
N GLN A 292 3.98 39.77 -14.67
CA GLN A 292 4.99 40.41 -13.81
C GLN A 292 6.11 41.12 -14.57
N ALA A 293 5.94 41.41 -15.85
CA ALA A 293 6.95 42.10 -16.68
C ALA A 293 6.41 43.36 -17.34
N ASP A 294 5.50 44.12 -16.67
CA ASP A 294 5.16 45.50 -17.00
C ASP A 294 5.22 46.38 -15.74
#